data_4ffa7fea7bafe651a9514b528f64bd3e
#
_entry.id   4ffa7fea7bafe651a9514b528f64bd3e
#
_cell.length_a   1.000
_cell.length_b   1.000
_cell.length_c   1.000
_cell.angle_alpha   90.00
_cell.angle_beta   90.00
_cell.angle_gamma   90.00
#
_symmetry.space_group_name_H-M   'P 1'
#
loop_
_entity.id
_entity.type
_entity.pdbx_description
1 polymer ?
#
loop_
_entity_poly.entity_id
_entity_poly.type
_entity_poly.pdbx_seq_one_letter_code
_entity_poly.pdbx_strand_id
1 'polypeptide(L)'
;MATPVHGSTQRAIVDWLIGPARQQASPAELVGGLSERLVEAGLPLLRVRIGQSVANPLITAWGVIWSRGGGTEGYTIPRGMLATESYKGSPFEHVIMTRRRFHKSLENLIGGTDHPVLFELAEGGGTDYLAIPIAYGDGSLQVSAFTTDRRGGFDNGEVALIESLAPAIGAAMEPAAMRHSMASLLEVYLGSGPAERIGKGAFRRGETTQIDAAVLITDLRDSTALSERLQPDALLERLGAYFEIVVQAVRSQGGDVLKFIGDGVLAVFPTDADGRQDACRRASSAIANAFADPAAADIRFVAALHVGPVVYGNIGSLDRLDFTVVGPTVNYLSRLEGVAKSLDLRAVCSKEVAAMLAGQAAISLGNQALKGFAQAQEVFELRLPHRAAG
;
A
#
# COMPACT_ATOMS: atom_id res chain seq x y z
N MET A 1 30.21 -8.84 -41.54
CA MET A 1 30.05 -10.10 -40.80
C MET A 1 30.04 -9.73 -39.33
N ALA A 2 28.85 -9.63 -38.72
CA ALA A 2 28.69 -9.29 -37.29
C ALA A 2 29.09 -10.54 -36.47
N THR A 3 29.89 -10.29 -35.47
CA THR A 3 30.69 -11.21 -34.70
C THR A 3 29.87 -12.15 -33.82
N PRO A 4 30.25 -13.42 -33.62
CA PRO A 4 29.55 -14.41 -32.79
C PRO A 4 29.53 -14.11 -31.28
N VAL A 5 30.09 -12.98 -30.83
CA VAL A 5 30.17 -12.58 -29.43
C VAL A 5 28.80 -12.29 -28.82
N HIS A 6 27.84 -11.76 -29.59
CA HIS A 6 26.50 -11.43 -29.08
C HIS A 6 25.65 -12.67 -28.76
N GLY A 7 25.81 -13.79 -29.48
CA GLY A 7 25.00 -14.99 -29.25
C GLY A 7 25.33 -15.74 -27.96
N SER A 8 26.60 -15.80 -27.56
CA SER A 8 27.02 -16.43 -26.29
C SER A 8 26.62 -15.56 -25.08
N THR A 9 26.76 -14.25 -25.21
CA THR A 9 26.38 -13.28 -24.18
C THR A 9 24.87 -13.25 -23.96
N GLN A 10 24.09 -13.17 -25.05
CA GLN A 10 22.63 -13.28 -25.01
C GLN A 10 22.19 -14.55 -24.27
N ARG A 11 22.75 -15.71 -24.64
CA ARG A 11 22.42 -16.98 -24.02
C ARG A 11 22.75 -17.01 -22.54
N ALA A 12 23.90 -16.53 -22.13
CA ALA A 12 24.30 -16.46 -20.72
C ALA A 12 23.36 -15.57 -19.89
N ILE A 13 22.93 -14.42 -20.42
CA ILE A 13 21.95 -13.54 -19.77
C ILE A 13 20.58 -14.21 -19.69
N VAL A 14 20.12 -14.84 -20.77
CA VAL A 14 18.85 -15.58 -20.79
C VAL A 14 18.86 -16.73 -19.77
N ASP A 15 19.91 -17.58 -19.78
CA ASP A 15 20.07 -18.69 -18.84
C ASP A 15 20.07 -18.22 -17.38
N TRP A 16 20.67 -17.06 -17.10
CA TRP A 16 20.63 -16.46 -15.78
C TRP A 16 19.23 -15.95 -15.43
N LEU A 17 18.55 -15.22 -16.34
CA LEU A 17 17.19 -14.67 -16.09
C LEU A 17 16.16 -15.75 -15.81
N ILE A 18 16.20 -16.88 -16.56
CA ILE A 18 15.24 -17.97 -16.41
C ILE A 18 15.71 -19.10 -15.49
N GLY A 19 16.93 -19.02 -15.01
CA GLY A 19 17.57 -20.01 -14.17
C GLY A 19 17.10 -19.99 -12.71
N PRO A 20 17.72 -20.81 -11.83
CA PRO A 20 17.31 -20.91 -10.42
C PRO A 20 17.36 -19.58 -9.65
N ALA A 21 18.26 -18.68 -10.03
CA ALA A 21 18.42 -17.37 -9.37
C ALA A 21 17.11 -16.56 -9.35
N ARG A 22 16.29 -16.60 -10.40
CA ARG A 22 15.01 -15.90 -10.48
C ARG A 22 14.01 -16.31 -9.39
N GLN A 23 14.11 -17.53 -8.88
CA GLN A 23 13.17 -18.05 -7.88
C GLN A 23 13.38 -17.40 -6.51
N GLN A 24 14.60 -16.95 -6.24
CA GLN A 24 15.00 -16.34 -4.95
C GLN A 24 15.21 -14.83 -5.04
N ALA A 25 15.45 -14.31 -6.24
CA ALA A 25 15.74 -12.89 -6.43
C ALA A 25 14.49 -12.02 -6.28
N SER A 26 14.68 -10.89 -5.59
CA SER A 26 13.73 -9.79 -5.59
C SER A 26 13.72 -9.07 -6.94
N PRO A 27 12.68 -8.27 -7.26
CA PRO A 27 12.67 -7.43 -8.46
C PRO A 27 13.90 -6.52 -8.58
N ALA A 28 14.39 -5.97 -7.46
CA ALA A 28 15.57 -5.11 -7.44
C ALA A 28 16.84 -5.89 -7.81
N GLU A 29 17.01 -7.08 -7.28
CA GLU A 29 18.14 -7.98 -7.61
C GLU A 29 18.10 -8.45 -9.07
N LEU A 30 16.90 -8.72 -9.62
CA LEU A 30 16.74 -9.08 -11.03
C LEU A 30 17.13 -7.92 -11.96
N VAL A 31 16.65 -6.71 -11.68
CA VAL A 31 16.95 -5.53 -12.50
C VAL A 31 18.41 -5.13 -12.36
N GLY A 32 18.96 -5.14 -11.14
CA GLY A 32 20.37 -4.87 -10.89
C GLY A 32 21.28 -5.88 -11.62
N GLY A 33 21.04 -7.17 -11.39
CA GLY A 33 21.86 -8.23 -12.00
C GLY A 33 21.74 -8.30 -13.53
N LEU A 34 20.59 -7.96 -14.11
CA LEU A 34 20.45 -7.79 -15.56
C LEU A 34 21.30 -6.62 -16.06
N SER A 35 21.19 -5.45 -15.40
CA SER A 35 21.87 -4.24 -15.80
C SER A 35 23.40 -4.40 -15.72
N GLU A 36 23.91 -5.01 -14.65
CA GLU A 36 25.32 -5.31 -14.47
C GLU A 36 25.86 -6.25 -15.56
N ARG A 37 25.14 -7.32 -15.89
CA ARG A 37 25.52 -8.25 -16.95
C ARG A 37 25.52 -7.61 -18.33
N LEU A 38 24.58 -6.70 -18.59
CA LEU A 38 24.57 -5.94 -19.84
C LEU A 38 25.78 -4.97 -19.89
N VAL A 39 26.14 -4.33 -18.79
CA VAL A 39 27.34 -3.48 -18.71
C VAL A 39 28.62 -4.31 -18.88
N GLU A 40 28.74 -5.46 -18.23
CA GLU A 40 29.85 -6.41 -18.40
C GLU A 40 29.95 -6.92 -19.85
N ALA A 41 28.82 -7.04 -20.53
CA ALA A 41 28.76 -7.38 -21.96
C ALA A 41 29.14 -6.22 -22.89
N GLY A 42 29.48 -5.05 -22.33
CA GLY A 42 29.93 -3.88 -23.08
C GLY A 42 28.83 -2.86 -23.43
N LEU A 43 27.58 -3.04 -22.97
CA LEU A 43 26.55 -2.04 -23.19
C LEU A 43 26.79 -0.84 -22.24
N PRO A 44 26.89 0.37 -22.76
CA PRO A 44 27.17 1.56 -21.95
C PRO A 44 25.90 2.10 -21.29
N LEU A 45 25.26 1.29 -20.43
CA LEU A 45 24.03 1.67 -19.75
C LEU A 45 24.30 2.72 -18.68
N LEU A 46 23.53 3.81 -18.70
CA LEU A 46 23.46 4.81 -17.65
C LEU A 46 22.32 4.48 -16.66
N ARG A 47 21.15 4.11 -17.20
CA ARG A 47 19.96 3.84 -16.41
C ARG A 47 19.09 2.77 -17.07
N VAL A 48 18.53 1.89 -16.25
CA VAL A 48 17.52 0.91 -16.67
C VAL A 48 16.28 1.09 -15.80
N ARG A 49 15.09 1.15 -16.41
CA ARG A 49 13.81 1.21 -15.72
C ARG A 49 12.94 0.09 -16.21
N ILE A 50 12.52 -0.78 -15.30
CA ILE A 50 11.53 -1.83 -15.57
C ILE A 50 10.28 -1.53 -14.78
N GLY A 51 9.20 -1.19 -15.50
CA GLY A 51 7.90 -0.85 -14.93
C GLY A 51 6.91 -1.98 -15.16
N GLN A 52 5.99 -2.14 -14.23
CA GLN A 52 4.99 -3.20 -14.24
C GLN A 52 3.63 -2.65 -13.81
N SER A 53 2.60 -2.90 -14.60
CA SER A 53 1.23 -2.60 -14.23
C SER A 53 0.76 -3.57 -13.14
N VAL A 54 -0.14 -3.11 -12.27
CA VAL A 54 -0.68 -3.90 -11.16
C VAL A 54 -2.19 -3.76 -11.07
N ALA A 55 -2.84 -4.84 -10.68
CA ALA A 55 -4.25 -4.83 -10.30
C ALA A 55 -4.38 -4.31 -8.85
N ASN A 56 -4.28 -2.99 -8.66
CA ASN A 56 -4.40 -2.35 -7.36
C ASN A 56 -5.27 -1.09 -7.50
N PRO A 57 -6.23 -0.80 -6.59
CA PRO A 57 -7.10 0.37 -6.69
C PRO A 57 -6.38 1.71 -6.48
N LEU A 58 -5.25 1.74 -5.79
CA LEU A 58 -4.52 2.96 -5.40
C LEU A 58 -3.37 3.29 -6.34
N ILE A 59 -2.70 2.27 -6.88
CA ILE A 59 -1.56 2.43 -7.79
C ILE A 59 -1.83 1.79 -9.13
N THR A 60 -1.25 2.34 -10.18
CA THR A 60 -1.35 1.83 -11.55
C THR A 60 -0.19 0.92 -11.91
N ALA A 61 0.99 1.29 -11.44
CA ALA A 61 2.22 0.58 -11.73
C ALA A 61 3.21 0.73 -10.58
N TRP A 62 4.14 -0.20 -10.53
CA TRP A 62 5.36 -0.11 -9.74
C TRP A 62 6.54 -0.57 -10.61
N GLY A 63 7.73 -0.39 -10.14
CA GLY A 63 8.90 -0.87 -10.85
C GLY A 63 10.19 -0.61 -10.11
N VAL A 64 11.27 -0.91 -10.80
CA VAL A 64 12.63 -0.72 -10.32
C VAL A 64 13.43 0.10 -11.33
N ILE A 65 14.20 1.03 -10.83
CA ILE A 65 15.20 1.79 -11.57
C ILE A 65 16.56 1.34 -11.08
N TRP A 66 17.42 0.97 -12.01
CA TRP A 66 18.85 0.84 -11.78
C TRP A 66 19.58 2.02 -12.41
N SER A 67 20.57 2.55 -11.71
CA SER A 67 21.45 3.61 -12.21
C SER A 67 22.90 3.21 -11.98
N ARG A 68 23.77 3.50 -12.95
CA ARG A 68 25.20 3.24 -12.84
C ARG A 68 25.79 4.00 -11.66
N GLY A 69 26.39 3.27 -10.71
CA GLY A 69 26.94 3.83 -9.48
C GLY A 69 25.95 4.17 -8.38
N GLY A 70 24.63 4.14 -8.67
CA GLY A 70 23.54 4.41 -7.70
C GLY A 70 22.80 3.17 -7.22
N GLY A 71 23.01 2.01 -7.89
CA GLY A 71 22.30 0.78 -7.54
C GLY A 71 20.85 0.77 -8.00
N THR A 72 19.98 0.10 -7.25
CA THR A 72 18.55 -0.09 -7.56
C THR A 72 17.64 0.65 -6.59
N GLU A 73 16.60 1.28 -7.12
CA GLU A 73 15.55 1.98 -6.38
C GLU A 73 14.18 1.55 -6.86
N GLY A 74 13.25 1.30 -5.92
CA GLY A 74 11.85 1.01 -6.24
C GLY A 74 11.04 2.29 -6.42
N TYR A 75 10.02 2.26 -7.30
CA TYR A 75 9.08 3.35 -7.46
C TYR A 75 7.64 2.84 -7.62
N THR A 76 6.67 3.69 -7.30
CA THR A 76 5.24 3.44 -7.51
C THR A 76 4.61 4.59 -8.29
N ILE A 77 3.60 4.28 -9.09
CA ILE A 77 2.84 5.27 -9.86
C ILE A 77 1.39 5.27 -9.37
N PRO A 78 0.94 6.35 -8.72
CA PRO A 78 -0.45 6.49 -8.30
C PRO A 78 -1.41 6.43 -9.48
N ARG A 79 -2.62 5.91 -9.25
CA ARG A 79 -3.63 5.74 -10.32
C ARG A 79 -3.99 7.05 -11.05
N GLY A 80 -4.05 8.16 -10.34
CA GLY A 80 -4.34 9.48 -10.92
C GLY A 80 -3.30 9.98 -11.93
N MET A 81 -2.07 9.46 -11.90
CA MET A 81 -0.98 9.93 -12.77
C MET A 81 -1.21 9.64 -14.26
N LEU A 82 -1.98 8.60 -14.60
CA LEU A 82 -2.31 8.29 -16.01
C LEU A 82 -3.14 9.38 -16.70
N ALA A 83 -3.83 10.22 -15.95
CA ALA A 83 -4.60 11.33 -16.48
C ALA A 83 -3.78 12.62 -16.67
N THR A 84 -2.54 12.63 -16.20
CA THR A 84 -1.67 13.83 -16.21
C THR A 84 -0.84 13.92 -17.49
N GLU A 85 -0.36 15.13 -17.78
CA GLU A 85 0.59 15.40 -18.87
C GLU A 85 1.92 14.65 -18.71
N SER A 86 2.26 14.20 -17.50
CA SER A 86 3.45 13.38 -17.25
C SER A 86 3.36 11.97 -17.85
N TYR A 87 2.16 11.51 -18.20
CA TYR A 87 1.96 10.21 -18.87
C TYR A 87 1.56 10.36 -20.33
N LYS A 88 0.67 11.32 -20.65
CA LYS A 88 0.18 11.55 -22.00
C LYS A 88 1.31 11.97 -22.94
N GLY A 89 1.43 11.33 -24.08
CA GLY A 89 2.50 11.53 -25.05
C GLY A 89 3.85 10.97 -24.63
N SER A 90 3.93 10.30 -23.47
CA SER A 90 5.20 9.73 -22.99
C SER A 90 5.66 8.53 -23.81
N PRO A 91 6.98 8.22 -23.80
CA PRO A 91 7.49 6.97 -24.37
C PRO A 91 6.80 5.71 -23.87
N PHE A 92 6.37 5.70 -22.60
CA PHE A 92 5.64 4.57 -22.02
C PHE A 92 4.24 4.43 -22.62
N GLU A 93 3.51 5.52 -22.76
CA GLU A 93 2.19 5.50 -23.44
C GLU A 93 2.36 5.02 -24.89
N HIS A 94 3.37 5.53 -25.61
CA HIS A 94 3.65 5.08 -26.97
C HIS A 94 3.83 3.56 -27.06
N VAL A 95 4.67 2.98 -26.19
CA VAL A 95 4.93 1.54 -26.19
C VAL A 95 3.67 0.74 -25.85
N ILE A 96 2.90 1.16 -24.85
CA ILE A 96 1.65 0.50 -24.45
C ILE A 96 0.60 0.53 -25.56
N MET A 97 0.42 1.68 -26.21
CA MET A 97 -0.61 1.88 -27.24
C MET A 97 -0.25 1.22 -28.57
N THR A 98 1.04 1.31 -28.96
CA THR A 98 1.47 0.81 -30.28
C THR A 98 1.99 -0.62 -30.25
N ARG A 99 2.34 -1.14 -29.08
CA ARG A 99 3.05 -2.43 -28.88
C ARG A 99 4.39 -2.49 -29.62
N ARG A 100 4.98 -1.33 -29.89
CA ARG A 100 6.27 -1.19 -30.58
C ARG A 100 7.25 -0.47 -29.69
N ARG A 101 8.55 -0.69 -29.95
CA ARG A 101 9.59 0.07 -29.27
C ARG A 101 9.47 1.57 -29.55
N PHE A 102 9.91 2.34 -28.59
CA PHE A 102 10.20 3.78 -28.72
C PHE A 102 11.72 3.96 -28.61
N HIS A 103 12.33 4.55 -29.63
CA HIS A 103 13.77 4.79 -29.66
C HIS A 103 14.03 6.25 -30.07
N LYS A 104 14.77 7.01 -29.26
CA LYS A 104 14.99 8.44 -29.47
C LYS A 104 16.35 8.86 -28.97
N SER A 105 17.14 9.53 -29.86
CA SER A 105 18.33 10.24 -29.43
C SER A 105 17.96 11.44 -28.56
N LEU A 106 18.62 11.54 -27.41
CA LEU A 106 18.45 12.64 -26.46
C LEU A 106 19.38 13.83 -26.78
N GLU A 107 20.29 13.69 -27.73
CA GLU A 107 21.21 14.77 -28.19
C GLU A 107 20.50 15.82 -29.06
N ASN A 108 19.30 15.49 -29.62
CA ASN A 108 18.58 16.33 -30.56
C ASN A 108 17.09 16.45 -30.21
N LEU A 109 16.79 16.83 -28.97
CA LEU A 109 15.41 17.02 -28.49
C LEU A 109 14.87 18.37 -28.96
N ILE A 110 13.57 18.37 -29.31
CA ILE A 110 12.86 19.57 -29.80
C ILE A 110 11.81 19.97 -28.76
N GLY A 111 12.00 21.16 -28.16
CA GLY A 111 11.05 21.72 -27.20
C GLY A 111 9.64 21.85 -27.77
N GLY A 112 8.64 21.49 -26.96
CA GLY A 112 7.23 21.51 -27.36
C GLY A 112 6.78 20.33 -28.25
N THR A 113 7.72 19.50 -28.72
CA THR A 113 7.43 18.29 -29.50
C THR A 113 7.80 17.02 -28.72
N ASP A 114 8.98 16.99 -28.14
CA ASP A 114 9.45 15.85 -27.36
C ASP A 114 8.93 15.93 -25.92
N HIS A 115 8.63 14.77 -25.33
CA HIS A 115 8.04 14.69 -24.01
C HIS A 115 9.04 15.14 -22.93
N PRO A 116 8.59 15.86 -21.86
CA PRO A 116 9.45 16.40 -20.80
C PRO A 116 10.40 15.39 -20.17
N VAL A 117 9.98 14.14 -19.99
CA VAL A 117 10.84 13.07 -19.41
C VAL A 117 12.12 12.83 -20.19
N LEU A 118 12.14 13.10 -21.51
CA LEU A 118 13.32 12.92 -22.34
C LEU A 118 14.37 14.02 -22.05
N PHE A 119 13.91 15.25 -21.78
CA PHE A 119 14.79 16.34 -21.36
C PHE A 119 15.38 16.09 -19.98
N GLU A 120 14.59 15.58 -19.02
CA GLU A 120 15.07 15.18 -17.70
C GLU A 120 16.18 14.12 -17.80
N LEU A 121 16.03 13.15 -18.70
CA LEU A 121 17.03 12.12 -18.93
C LEU A 121 18.29 12.67 -19.61
N ALA A 122 18.16 13.63 -20.53
CA ALA A 122 19.27 14.32 -21.17
C ALA A 122 20.06 15.18 -20.16
N GLU A 123 19.35 15.92 -19.28
CA GLU A 123 19.96 16.69 -18.19
C GLU A 123 20.71 15.79 -17.20
N GLY A 124 20.22 14.56 -17.00
CA GLY A 124 20.90 13.51 -16.23
C GLY A 124 22.08 12.85 -16.94
N GLY A 125 22.49 13.36 -18.12
CA GLY A 125 23.65 12.88 -18.89
C GLY A 125 23.31 11.78 -19.92
N GLY A 126 22.04 11.44 -20.10
CA GLY A 126 21.63 10.49 -21.14
C GLY A 126 21.80 11.06 -22.54
N THR A 127 22.27 10.22 -23.48
CA THR A 127 22.43 10.59 -24.90
C THR A 127 21.43 9.87 -25.80
N ASP A 128 20.92 8.72 -25.34
CA ASP A 128 19.95 7.93 -26.11
C ASP A 128 19.01 7.13 -25.20
N TYR A 129 17.78 6.95 -25.64
CA TYR A 129 16.71 6.30 -24.87
C TYR A 129 15.98 5.27 -25.72
N LEU A 130 15.90 4.05 -25.21
CA LEU A 130 15.19 2.93 -25.81
C LEU A 130 14.17 2.37 -24.82
N ALA A 131 12.88 2.41 -25.17
CA ALA A 131 11.81 1.69 -24.45
C ALA A 131 11.25 0.56 -25.29
N ILE A 132 11.11 -0.62 -24.69
CA ILE A 132 10.65 -1.84 -25.35
C ILE A 132 9.42 -2.43 -24.63
N PRO A 133 8.50 -3.08 -25.38
CA PRO A 133 7.42 -3.84 -24.78
C PRO A 133 7.93 -5.15 -24.20
N ILE A 134 7.44 -5.52 -23.04
CA ILE A 134 7.66 -6.81 -22.38
C ILE A 134 6.31 -7.49 -22.21
N ALA A 135 6.07 -8.56 -22.97
CA ALA A 135 4.85 -9.35 -22.86
C ALA A 135 4.94 -10.34 -21.71
N TYR A 136 3.87 -10.43 -20.92
CA TYR A 136 3.67 -11.43 -19.87
C TYR A 136 2.80 -12.58 -20.36
N GLY A 137 2.82 -13.72 -19.66
CA GLY A 137 2.07 -14.92 -20.01
C GLY A 137 0.56 -14.74 -19.94
N ASP A 138 0.05 -13.78 -19.17
CA ASP A 138 -1.37 -13.41 -19.11
C ASP A 138 -1.83 -12.50 -20.27
N GLY A 139 -0.93 -12.17 -21.20
CA GLY A 139 -1.17 -11.26 -22.32
C GLY A 139 -1.05 -9.79 -21.99
N SER A 140 -0.79 -9.42 -20.73
CA SER A 140 -0.51 -8.04 -20.34
C SER A 140 0.82 -7.56 -20.90
N LEU A 141 0.93 -6.23 -21.10
CA LEU A 141 2.13 -5.60 -21.64
C LEU A 141 2.75 -4.69 -20.59
N GLN A 142 4.05 -4.88 -20.38
CA GLN A 142 4.88 -4.06 -19.50
C GLN A 142 5.87 -3.26 -20.35
N VAL A 143 6.57 -2.31 -19.73
CA VAL A 143 7.56 -1.50 -20.44
C VAL A 143 8.89 -1.52 -19.70
N SER A 144 9.96 -1.83 -20.42
CA SER A 144 11.34 -1.65 -19.96
C SER A 144 12.01 -0.56 -20.77
N ALA A 145 12.74 0.32 -20.09
CA ALA A 145 13.44 1.43 -20.72
C ALA A 145 14.93 1.42 -20.35
N PHE A 146 15.75 1.70 -21.34
CA PHE A 146 17.21 1.71 -21.27
C PHE A 146 17.74 3.07 -21.72
N THR A 147 18.66 3.66 -20.96
CA THR A 147 19.29 4.94 -21.28
C THR A 147 20.79 4.73 -21.29
N THR A 148 21.49 5.29 -22.27
CA THR A 148 22.94 5.32 -22.34
C THR A 148 23.48 6.76 -22.29
N ASP A 149 24.71 6.93 -21.87
CA ASP A 149 25.47 8.18 -21.90
C ASP A 149 26.56 8.19 -23.01
N ARG A 150 26.61 7.11 -23.81
CA ARG A 150 27.56 7.04 -24.92
C ARG A 150 27.16 8.00 -26.03
N ARG A 151 28.10 8.83 -26.46
CA ARG A 151 27.90 9.71 -27.62
C ARG A 151 27.49 8.90 -28.85
N GLY A 152 26.42 9.32 -29.51
CA GLY A 152 25.85 8.61 -30.66
C GLY A 152 24.87 7.47 -30.31
N GLY A 153 24.65 7.23 -29.01
CA GLY A 153 23.59 6.34 -28.53
C GLY A 153 23.88 4.84 -28.69
N PHE A 154 22.82 4.04 -28.70
CA PHE A 154 22.87 2.58 -28.93
C PHE A 154 23.07 2.28 -30.42
N ASP A 155 23.91 1.31 -30.71
CA ASP A 155 23.99 0.77 -32.08
C ASP A 155 22.88 -0.26 -32.36
N ASN A 156 22.71 -0.63 -33.64
CA ASN A 156 21.68 -1.56 -34.06
C ASN A 156 21.84 -2.98 -33.44
N GLY A 157 23.05 -3.40 -33.14
CA GLY A 157 23.33 -4.69 -32.53
C GLY A 157 22.92 -4.70 -31.05
N GLU A 158 23.18 -3.61 -30.33
CA GLU A 158 22.80 -3.43 -28.94
C GLU A 158 21.26 -3.32 -28.77
N VAL A 159 20.61 -2.57 -29.67
CA VAL A 159 19.14 -2.51 -29.72
C VAL A 159 18.56 -3.91 -29.98
N ALA A 160 19.11 -4.64 -30.93
CA ALA A 160 18.65 -6.01 -31.24
C ALA A 160 18.91 -6.98 -30.07
N LEU A 161 20.03 -6.85 -29.35
CA LEU A 161 20.32 -7.63 -28.15
C LEU A 161 19.28 -7.34 -27.07
N ILE A 162 19.04 -6.06 -26.74
CA ILE A 162 18.05 -5.67 -25.72
C ILE A 162 16.65 -6.21 -26.07
N GLU A 163 16.21 -6.04 -27.32
CA GLU A 163 14.91 -6.57 -27.78
C GLU A 163 14.83 -8.09 -27.68
N SER A 164 15.91 -8.79 -27.99
CA SER A 164 15.95 -10.27 -27.91
C SER A 164 15.81 -10.81 -26.48
N LEU A 165 16.13 -10.01 -25.49
CA LEU A 165 16.01 -10.36 -24.06
C LEU A 165 14.57 -10.16 -23.52
N ALA A 166 13.69 -9.47 -24.25
CA ALA A 166 12.34 -9.14 -23.78
C ALA A 166 11.55 -10.36 -23.26
N PRO A 167 11.52 -11.53 -23.94
CA PRO A 167 10.82 -12.71 -23.43
C PRO A 167 11.41 -13.25 -22.13
N ALA A 168 12.74 -13.25 -21.99
CA ALA A 168 13.40 -13.72 -20.78
C ALA A 168 13.22 -12.75 -19.60
N ILE A 169 13.23 -11.45 -19.86
CA ILE A 169 12.90 -10.41 -18.88
C ILE A 169 11.46 -10.62 -18.39
N GLY A 170 10.50 -10.81 -19.29
CA GLY A 170 9.12 -11.10 -18.96
C GLY A 170 9.00 -12.33 -18.08
N ALA A 171 9.55 -13.46 -18.51
CA ALA A 171 9.50 -14.71 -17.76
C ALA A 171 10.17 -14.64 -16.37
N ALA A 172 11.18 -13.80 -16.20
CA ALA A 172 11.85 -13.60 -14.91
C ALA A 172 11.07 -12.68 -13.98
N MET A 173 10.53 -11.56 -14.52
CA MET A 173 9.88 -10.52 -13.74
C MET A 173 8.43 -10.84 -13.38
N GLU A 174 7.69 -11.53 -14.24
CA GLU A 174 6.26 -11.81 -14.06
C GLU A 174 5.93 -12.50 -12.73
N PRO A 175 6.63 -13.57 -12.27
CA PRO A 175 6.32 -14.21 -10.99
C PRO A 175 6.53 -13.26 -9.80
N ALA A 176 7.54 -12.41 -9.85
CA ALA A 176 7.79 -11.42 -8.81
C ALA A 176 6.73 -10.31 -8.82
N ALA A 177 6.31 -9.87 -10.02
CA ALA A 177 5.23 -8.93 -10.21
C ALA A 177 3.90 -9.45 -9.66
N MET A 178 3.57 -10.70 -9.96
CA MET A 178 2.34 -11.33 -9.46
C MET A 178 2.33 -11.42 -7.93
N ARG A 179 3.44 -11.84 -7.31
CA ARG A 179 3.55 -11.86 -5.84
C ARG A 179 3.39 -10.48 -5.23
N HIS A 180 4.05 -9.48 -5.80
CA HIS A 180 3.92 -8.10 -5.33
C HIS A 180 2.50 -7.56 -5.49
N SER A 181 1.88 -7.80 -6.63
CA SER A 181 0.50 -7.40 -6.90
C SER A 181 -0.48 -8.05 -5.92
N MET A 182 -0.32 -9.35 -5.66
CA MET A 182 -1.14 -10.07 -4.69
C MET A 182 -0.96 -9.52 -3.27
N ALA A 183 0.28 -9.33 -2.81
CA ALA A 183 0.56 -8.77 -1.50
C ALA A 183 -0.02 -7.36 -1.35
N SER A 184 0.19 -6.51 -2.35
CA SER A 184 -0.35 -5.14 -2.38
C SER A 184 -1.88 -5.11 -2.40
N LEU A 185 -2.52 -6.03 -3.13
CA LEU A 185 -3.97 -6.13 -3.15
C LEU A 185 -4.53 -6.59 -1.81
N LEU A 186 -3.92 -7.61 -1.18
CA LEU A 186 -4.28 -8.06 0.16
C LEU A 186 -4.16 -6.93 1.19
N GLU A 187 -3.08 -6.14 1.11
CA GLU A 187 -2.87 -5.00 2.03
C GLU A 187 -3.96 -3.93 1.89
N VAL A 188 -4.38 -3.62 0.66
CA VAL A 188 -5.44 -2.62 0.44
C VAL A 188 -6.80 -3.09 0.96
N TYR A 189 -7.12 -4.38 0.81
CA TYR A 189 -8.44 -4.90 1.20
C TYR A 189 -8.51 -5.42 2.63
N LEU A 190 -7.42 -5.89 3.20
CA LEU A 190 -7.40 -6.53 4.52
C LEU A 190 -6.61 -5.75 5.58
N GLY A 191 -5.81 -4.75 5.17
CA GLY A 191 -4.84 -4.09 6.04
C GLY A 191 -3.48 -4.80 6.07
N SER A 192 -2.46 -4.12 6.61
CA SER A 192 -1.06 -4.59 6.60
C SER A 192 -0.85 -5.84 7.46
N GLY A 193 -1.37 -5.87 8.68
CA GLY A 193 -1.20 -7.01 9.60
C GLY A 193 -1.79 -8.31 9.07
N PRO A 194 -3.08 -8.36 8.67
CA PRO A 194 -3.67 -9.51 8.00
C PRO A 194 -2.94 -9.92 6.73
N ALA A 195 -2.59 -8.97 5.86
CA ALA A 195 -1.90 -9.25 4.60
C ALA A 195 -0.55 -9.92 4.81
N GLU A 196 0.24 -9.45 5.78
CA GLU A 196 1.53 -10.03 6.15
C GLU A 196 1.39 -11.47 6.65
N ARG A 197 0.40 -11.73 7.53
CA ARG A 197 0.15 -13.08 8.07
C ARG A 197 -0.29 -14.06 6.98
N ILE A 198 -1.20 -13.64 6.10
CA ILE A 198 -1.64 -14.44 4.95
C ILE A 198 -0.45 -14.71 4.02
N GLY A 199 0.38 -13.71 3.74
CA GLY A 199 1.60 -13.84 2.95
C GLY A 199 2.61 -14.83 3.53
N LYS A 200 2.64 -14.97 4.87
CA LYS A 200 3.46 -15.95 5.60
C LYS A 200 2.81 -17.35 5.71
N GLY A 201 1.64 -17.56 5.11
CA GLY A 201 0.97 -18.85 5.04
C GLY A 201 -0.18 -19.06 6.03
N ALA A 202 -0.55 -18.05 6.82
CA ALA A 202 -1.69 -18.11 7.74
C ALA A 202 -3.01 -17.85 6.99
N PHE A 203 -3.46 -18.81 6.17
CA PHE A 203 -4.66 -18.65 5.33
C PHE A 203 -5.72 -19.75 5.54
N ARG A 204 -5.54 -20.64 6.53
CA ARG A 204 -6.52 -21.70 6.78
C ARG A 204 -7.64 -21.21 7.68
N ARG A 205 -8.88 -21.68 7.42
CA ARG A 205 -10.01 -21.45 8.30
C ARG A 205 -9.73 -21.98 9.71
N GLY A 206 -10.04 -21.17 10.73
CA GLY A 206 -9.77 -21.51 12.13
C GLY A 206 -8.34 -21.37 12.56
N GLU A 207 -7.44 -20.92 11.68
CA GLU A 207 -6.09 -20.55 12.04
C GLU A 207 -6.11 -19.20 12.75
N THR A 208 -6.17 -19.28 14.07
CA THR A 208 -6.34 -18.14 14.96
C THR A 208 -5.27 -18.14 16.04
N THR A 209 -4.96 -16.96 16.54
CA THR A 209 -4.08 -16.77 17.69
C THR A 209 -4.81 -15.96 18.74
N GLN A 210 -4.72 -16.38 19.99
CA GLN A 210 -5.16 -15.53 21.10
C GLN A 210 -4.09 -14.48 21.34
N ILE A 211 -4.47 -13.23 21.24
CA ILE A 211 -3.61 -12.09 21.53
C ILE A 211 -4.29 -11.20 22.57
N ASP A 212 -3.49 -10.43 23.27
CA ASP A 212 -3.96 -9.34 24.11
C ASP A 212 -3.82 -8.03 23.33
N ALA A 213 -4.86 -7.19 23.32
CA ALA A 213 -4.85 -6.00 22.50
C ALA A 213 -5.76 -4.90 23.06
N ALA A 214 -5.42 -3.63 22.79
CA ALA A 214 -6.38 -2.56 22.83
C ALA A 214 -7.18 -2.58 21.51
N VAL A 215 -8.51 -2.57 21.63
CA VAL A 215 -9.44 -2.63 20.50
C VAL A 215 -10.23 -1.35 20.44
N LEU A 216 -10.23 -0.72 19.27
CA LEU A 216 -10.89 0.54 18.95
C LEU A 216 -12.03 0.29 17.97
N ILE A 217 -13.19 0.85 18.26
CA ILE A 217 -14.26 1.03 17.28
C ILE A 217 -14.57 2.52 17.16
N THR A 218 -14.75 2.98 15.93
CA THR A 218 -15.31 4.31 15.65
C THR A 218 -16.54 4.15 14.78
N ASP A 219 -17.46 5.13 14.81
CA ASP A 219 -18.69 5.07 14.06
C ASP A 219 -19.16 6.50 13.74
N LEU A 220 -19.62 6.70 12.50
CA LEU A 220 -20.08 8.01 12.05
C LEU A 220 -21.42 8.36 12.68
N ARG A 221 -21.57 9.59 13.17
CA ARG A 221 -22.87 10.04 13.71
C ARG A 221 -23.83 10.41 12.60
N ASP A 222 -25.09 10.16 12.86
CA ASP A 222 -26.20 10.55 11.98
C ASP A 222 -26.09 9.95 10.55
N SER A 223 -25.38 8.84 10.39
CA SER A 223 -25.13 8.21 9.08
C SER A 223 -26.43 7.84 8.35
N THR A 224 -27.44 7.37 9.06
CA THR A 224 -28.77 7.09 8.49
C THR A 224 -29.38 8.38 7.92
N ALA A 225 -29.38 9.46 8.69
CA ALA A 225 -29.91 10.73 8.21
C ALA A 225 -29.08 11.33 7.06
N LEU A 226 -27.76 11.09 7.06
CA LEU A 226 -26.88 11.47 5.94
C LEU A 226 -27.23 10.70 4.67
N SER A 227 -27.45 9.37 4.78
CA SER A 227 -27.82 8.52 3.65
C SER A 227 -29.19 8.87 3.03
N GLU A 228 -30.12 9.43 3.81
CA GLU A 228 -31.41 9.91 3.32
C GLU A 228 -31.32 11.28 2.63
N ARG A 229 -30.32 12.10 2.96
CA ARG A 229 -30.20 13.50 2.49
C ARG A 229 -29.20 13.67 1.37
N LEU A 230 -28.15 12.87 1.33
CA LEU A 230 -27.07 13.01 0.35
C LEU A 230 -27.29 12.13 -0.87
N GLN A 231 -26.86 12.61 -2.02
CA GLN A 231 -26.72 11.75 -3.20
C GLN A 231 -25.62 10.70 -2.96
N PRO A 232 -25.70 9.52 -3.58
CA PRO A 232 -24.77 8.42 -3.35
C PRO A 232 -23.29 8.82 -3.43
N ASP A 233 -22.90 9.61 -4.43
CA ASP A 233 -21.52 10.04 -4.62
C ASP A 233 -21.02 10.94 -3.47
N ALA A 234 -21.85 11.90 -3.04
CA ALA A 234 -21.52 12.77 -1.92
C ALA A 234 -21.47 12.01 -0.57
N LEU A 235 -22.30 10.98 -0.40
CA LEU A 235 -22.23 10.10 0.77
C LEU A 235 -20.94 9.30 0.76
N LEU A 236 -20.55 8.72 -0.37
CA LEU A 236 -19.30 7.95 -0.52
C LEU A 236 -18.07 8.84 -0.30
N GLU A 237 -18.07 10.07 -0.82
CA GLU A 237 -17.00 11.04 -0.59
C GLU A 237 -16.85 11.35 0.90
N ARG A 238 -17.97 11.59 1.61
CA ARG A 238 -17.97 11.89 3.04
C ARG A 238 -17.52 10.68 3.88
N LEU A 239 -17.99 9.47 3.55
CA LEU A 239 -17.52 8.24 4.19
C LEU A 239 -16.02 8.01 3.93
N GLY A 240 -15.57 8.23 2.69
CA GLY A 240 -14.16 8.12 2.32
C GLY A 240 -13.28 9.07 3.12
N ALA A 241 -13.67 10.34 3.27
CA ALA A 241 -12.95 11.32 4.08
C ALA A 241 -12.88 10.89 5.56
N TYR A 242 -13.98 10.41 6.13
CA TYR A 242 -14.00 9.90 7.49
C TYR A 242 -13.08 8.68 7.66
N PHE A 243 -13.18 7.70 6.77
CA PHE A 243 -12.33 6.52 6.83
C PHE A 243 -10.84 6.87 6.70
N GLU A 244 -10.49 7.78 5.81
CA GLU A 244 -9.10 8.24 5.63
C GLU A 244 -8.53 8.82 6.93
N ILE A 245 -9.27 9.72 7.60
CA ILE A 245 -8.89 10.31 8.88
C ILE A 245 -8.61 9.22 9.93
N VAL A 246 -9.55 8.28 10.10
CA VAL A 246 -9.43 7.23 11.12
C VAL A 246 -8.31 6.25 10.79
N VAL A 247 -8.23 5.81 9.53
CA VAL A 247 -7.19 4.87 9.08
C VAL A 247 -5.78 5.44 9.24
N GLN A 248 -5.58 6.70 8.85
CA GLN A 248 -4.29 7.38 9.02
C GLN A 248 -3.92 7.55 10.49
N ALA A 249 -4.88 7.96 11.32
CA ALA A 249 -4.66 8.10 12.76
C ALA A 249 -4.28 6.76 13.42
N VAL A 250 -4.97 5.67 13.07
CA VAL A 250 -4.67 4.31 13.57
C VAL A 250 -3.28 3.86 13.12
N ARG A 251 -2.98 3.96 11.82
CA ARG A 251 -1.70 3.51 11.24
C ARG A 251 -0.51 4.31 11.78
N SER A 252 -0.65 5.62 11.97
CA SER A 252 0.41 6.48 12.52
C SER A 252 0.81 6.10 13.94
N GLN A 253 -0.06 5.38 14.67
CA GLN A 253 0.19 4.88 16.02
C GLN A 253 0.48 3.37 16.05
N GLY A 254 0.77 2.75 14.91
CA GLY A 254 1.11 1.33 14.79
C GLY A 254 -0.07 0.40 15.11
N GLY A 255 -1.29 0.83 14.85
CA GLY A 255 -2.50 0.00 14.90
C GLY A 255 -2.84 -0.57 13.54
N ASP A 256 -3.58 -1.69 13.55
CA ASP A 256 -4.13 -2.33 12.35
C ASP A 256 -5.64 -2.05 12.24
N VAL A 257 -6.07 -1.51 11.10
CA VAL A 257 -7.49 -1.45 10.74
C VAL A 257 -7.91 -2.79 10.17
N LEU A 258 -8.83 -3.49 10.85
CA LEU A 258 -9.24 -4.82 10.47
C LEU A 258 -10.37 -4.82 9.44
N LYS A 259 -11.34 -3.93 9.61
CA LYS A 259 -12.48 -3.82 8.70
C LYS A 259 -13.29 -2.54 8.90
N PHE A 260 -14.04 -2.23 7.85
CA PHE A 260 -15.16 -1.30 7.91
C PHE A 260 -16.44 -2.08 8.20
N ILE A 261 -17.26 -1.61 9.13
CA ILE A 261 -18.54 -2.22 9.54
C ILE A 261 -19.63 -1.18 9.29
N GLY A 262 -20.19 -1.19 8.08
CA GLY A 262 -21.06 -0.10 7.64
C GLY A 262 -20.29 1.22 7.58
N ASP A 263 -20.68 2.14 8.44
CA ASP A 263 -20.04 3.44 8.66
C ASP A 263 -19.06 3.46 9.85
N GLY A 264 -18.76 2.28 10.41
CA GLY A 264 -17.82 2.12 11.52
C GLY A 264 -16.47 1.57 11.09
N VAL A 265 -15.44 1.79 11.90
CA VAL A 265 -14.09 1.26 11.74
C VAL A 265 -13.72 0.44 12.95
N LEU A 266 -13.31 -0.80 12.74
CA LEU A 266 -12.74 -1.66 13.78
C LEU A 266 -11.23 -1.76 13.61
N ALA A 267 -10.49 -1.38 14.65
CA ALA A 267 -9.04 -1.41 14.68
C ALA A 267 -8.50 -2.10 15.92
N VAL A 268 -7.28 -2.60 15.83
CA VAL A 268 -6.59 -3.32 16.91
C VAL A 268 -5.17 -2.79 17.08
N PHE A 269 -4.74 -2.68 18.34
CA PHE A 269 -3.38 -2.35 18.74
C PHE A 269 -2.87 -3.54 19.58
N PRO A 270 -2.15 -4.50 18.99
CA PRO A 270 -1.62 -5.64 19.70
C PRO A 270 -0.74 -5.19 20.87
N THR A 271 -0.79 -5.95 21.95
CA THR A 271 0.10 -5.76 23.10
C THR A 271 1.43 -6.40 22.76
N ASP A 272 2.44 -5.56 22.58
CA ASP A 272 3.83 -5.96 22.35
C ASP A 272 4.59 -6.12 23.68
N ALA A 273 5.93 -6.15 23.61
CA ALA A 273 6.80 -6.22 24.79
C ALA A 273 6.56 -5.06 25.80
N ASP A 274 6.07 -3.91 25.32
CA ASP A 274 5.76 -2.72 26.12
C ASP A 274 4.42 -2.81 26.87
N GLY A 275 3.67 -3.88 26.65
CA GLY A 275 2.49 -4.26 27.43
C GLY A 275 1.21 -3.49 27.11
N ARG A 276 0.15 -3.78 27.89
CA ARG A 276 -1.19 -3.19 27.72
C ARG A 276 -1.22 -1.68 27.81
N GLN A 277 -0.38 -1.10 28.66
CA GLN A 277 -0.34 0.36 28.87
C GLN A 277 0.07 1.08 27.59
N ASP A 278 1.09 0.58 26.87
CA ASP A 278 1.52 1.15 25.61
C ASP A 278 0.44 1.00 24.53
N ALA A 279 -0.16 -0.18 24.41
CA ALA A 279 -1.25 -0.41 23.45
C ALA A 279 -2.44 0.56 23.68
N CYS A 280 -2.84 0.78 24.95
CA CYS A 280 -3.87 1.73 25.30
C CYS A 280 -3.46 3.19 25.00
N ARG A 281 -2.19 3.54 25.24
CA ARG A 281 -1.65 4.87 24.95
C ARG A 281 -1.65 5.13 23.43
N ARG A 282 -1.17 4.19 22.62
CA ARG A 282 -1.18 4.27 21.14
C ARG A 282 -2.60 4.42 20.61
N ALA A 283 -3.52 3.60 21.09
CA ALA A 283 -4.92 3.67 20.69
C ALA A 283 -5.60 4.99 21.09
N SER A 284 -5.34 5.49 22.31
CA SER A 284 -5.85 6.79 22.75
C SER A 284 -5.27 7.95 21.95
N SER A 285 -3.98 7.88 21.59
CA SER A 285 -3.33 8.86 20.73
C SER A 285 -3.93 8.86 19.31
N ALA A 286 -4.25 7.68 18.77
CA ALA A 286 -4.93 7.56 17.48
C ALA A 286 -6.31 8.25 17.52
N ILE A 287 -7.09 8.02 18.58
CA ILE A 287 -8.38 8.72 18.77
C ILE A 287 -8.17 10.23 18.81
N ALA A 288 -7.22 10.71 19.61
CA ALA A 288 -6.93 12.15 19.72
C ALA A 288 -6.52 12.77 18.38
N ASN A 289 -5.66 12.09 17.62
CA ASN A 289 -5.22 12.51 16.29
C ASN A 289 -6.39 12.59 15.31
N ALA A 290 -7.25 11.54 15.26
CA ALA A 290 -8.41 11.54 14.39
C ALA A 290 -9.37 12.72 14.67
N PHE A 291 -9.59 13.05 15.93
CA PHE A 291 -10.44 14.19 16.31
C PHE A 291 -9.74 15.55 16.13
N ALA A 292 -8.43 15.61 16.11
CA ALA A 292 -7.66 16.84 15.88
C ALA A 292 -7.44 17.16 14.41
N ASP A 293 -7.66 16.18 13.51
CA ASP A 293 -7.46 16.35 12.08
C ASP A 293 -8.31 17.50 11.53
N PRO A 294 -7.74 18.48 10.79
CA PRO A 294 -8.49 19.57 10.19
C PRO A 294 -9.63 19.10 9.28
N ALA A 295 -9.44 18.01 8.54
CA ALA A 295 -10.47 17.43 7.69
C ALA A 295 -11.67 16.86 8.48
N ALA A 296 -11.51 16.60 9.79
CA ALA A 296 -12.59 16.15 10.66
C ALA A 296 -13.52 17.29 11.14
N ALA A 297 -13.32 18.54 10.70
CA ALA A 297 -14.06 19.71 11.23
C ALA A 297 -15.58 19.53 11.15
N ASP A 298 -16.04 19.05 10.00
CA ASP A 298 -17.47 18.86 9.70
C ASP A 298 -17.92 17.40 9.79
N ILE A 299 -17.06 16.51 10.28
CA ILE A 299 -17.34 15.08 10.39
C ILE A 299 -17.54 14.73 11.85
N ARG A 300 -18.78 14.34 12.21
CA ARG A 300 -19.12 13.92 13.57
C ARG A 300 -19.03 12.39 13.65
N PHE A 301 -18.20 11.89 14.54
CA PHE A 301 -18.09 10.45 14.83
C PHE A 301 -17.87 10.20 16.33
N VAL A 302 -18.04 8.96 16.74
CA VAL A 302 -17.76 8.51 18.12
C VAL A 302 -16.62 7.50 18.09
N ALA A 303 -15.94 7.35 19.22
CA ALA A 303 -14.93 6.33 19.44
C ALA A 303 -15.18 5.59 20.76
N ALA A 304 -14.94 4.28 20.77
CA ALA A 304 -14.89 3.50 21.99
C ALA A 304 -13.60 2.68 22.04
N LEU A 305 -13.01 2.56 23.23
CA LEU A 305 -11.73 1.89 23.45
C LEU A 305 -11.84 0.89 24.62
N HIS A 306 -11.41 -0.35 24.39
CA HIS A 306 -11.29 -1.37 25.42
C HIS A 306 -10.02 -2.19 25.24
N VAL A 307 -9.53 -2.83 26.30
CA VAL A 307 -8.32 -3.68 26.26
C VAL A 307 -8.61 -5.04 26.87
N GLY A 308 -8.16 -6.10 26.23
CA GLY A 308 -8.32 -7.45 26.72
C GLY A 308 -7.95 -8.52 25.70
N PRO A 309 -8.13 -9.80 26.07
CA PRO A 309 -7.84 -10.91 25.17
C PRO A 309 -8.84 -10.98 24.03
N VAL A 310 -8.34 -11.20 22.81
CA VAL A 310 -9.11 -11.43 21.61
C VAL A 310 -8.57 -12.64 20.85
N VAL A 311 -9.44 -13.32 20.13
CA VAL A 311 -9.07 -14.33 19.14
C VAL A 311 -8.92 -13.64 17.81
N TYR A 312 -7.72 -13.63 17.25
CA TYR A 312 -7.31 -12.92 16.04
C TYR A 312 -6.92 -13.91 14.94
N GLY A 313 -7.50 -13.82 13.77
CA GLY A 313 -7.19 -14.69 12.65
C GLY A 313 -8.34 -14.93 11.68
N ASN A 314 -8.26 -16.05 10.94
CA ASN A 314 -9.20 -16.42 9.88
C ASN A 314 -10.47 -17.05 10.43
N ILE A 315 -11.56 -16.31 10.37
CA ILE A 315 -12.88 -16.68 10.89
C ILE A 315 -13.90 -16.65 9.75
N GLY A 316 -14.75 -17.63 9.64
CA GLY A 316 -15.80 -17.64 8.61
C GLY A 316 -16.31 -19.02 8.20
N SER A 317 -16.88 -19.08 7.00
CA SER A 317 -17.42 -20.29 6.39
C SER A 317 -16.38 -21.05 5.58
N LEU A 318 -16.80 -22.12 4.88
CA LEU A 318 -15.92 -22.83 3.95
C LEU A 318 -15.60 -21.99 2.70
N ASP A 319 -16.54 -21.12 2.30
CA ASP A 319 -16.46 -20.36 1.06
C ASP A 319 -16.04 -18.90 1.26
N ARG A 320 -16.09 -18.42 2.52
CA ARG A 320 -15.74 -17.03 2.83
C ARG A 320 -15.08 -16.91 4.18
N LEU A 321 -13.87 -16.38 4.18
CA LEU A 321 -13.09 -16.06 5.37
C LEU A 321 -13.01 -14.54 5.56
N ASP A 322 -12.96 -14.16 6.82
CA ASP A 322 -12.72 -12.80 7.26
C ASP A 322 -11.56 -12.82 8.26
N PHE A 323 -10.55 -12.01 8.04
CA PHE A 323 -9.44 -11.88 8.97
C PHE A 323 -9.82 -10.80 9.99
N THR A 324 -10.08 -11.21 11.24
CA THR A 324 -10.69 -10.32 12.23
C THR A 324 -10.38 -10.73 13.67
N VAL A 325 -10.91 -9.95 14.61
CA VAL A 325 -10.93 -10.27 16.03
C VAL A 325 -12.33 -10.63 16.48
N VAL A 326 -12.41 -11.62 17.36
CA VAL A 326 -13.65 -11.99 18.06
C VAL A 326 -13.38 -12.24 19.53
N GLY A 327 -14.41 -12.17 20.34
CA GLY A 327 -14.34 -12.48 21.76
C GLY A 327 -15.14 -11.53 22.65
N PRO A 328 -15.20 -11.79 23.96
CA PRO A 328 -15.90 -10.93 24.92
C PRO A 328 -15.45 -9.47 24.87
N THR A 329 -14.15 -9.23 24.63
CA THR A 329 -13.53 -7.90 24.51
C THR A 329 -14.20 -7.08 23.40
N VAL A 330 -14.41 -7.69 22.22
CA VAL A 330 -15.05 -7.01 21.07
C VAL A 330 -16.53 -6.76 21.33
N ASN A 331 -17.21 -7.73 21.97
CA ASN A 331 -18.62 -7.57 22.36
C ASN A 331 -18.78 -6.43 23.37
N TYR A 332 -17.90 -6.34 24.35
CA TYR A 332 -17.89 -5.24 25.33
C TYR A 332 -17.68 -3.89 24.65
N LEU A 333 -16.70 -3.81 23.74
CA LEU A 333 -16.38 -2.61 22.98
C LEU A 333 -17.59 -2.07 22.20
N SER A 334 -18.35 -2.94 21.55
CA SER A 334 -19.55 -2.50 20.80
C SER A 334 -20.65 -1.96 21.72
N ARG A 335 -20.68 -2.34 23.01
CA ARG A 335 -21.61 -1.77 23.99
C ARG A 335 -21.14 -0.40 24.47
N LEU A 336 -19.82 -0.21 24.63
CA LEU A 336 -19.26 1.09 24.94
C LEU A 336 -19.54 2.13 23.85
N GLU A 337 -19.44 1.73 22.59
CA GLU A 337 -19.79 2.57 21.45
C GLU A 337 -21.25 3.06 21.54
N GLY A 338 -22.17 2.18 21.89
CA GLY A 338 -23.56 2.53 22.16
C GLY A 338 -23.74 3.54 23.30
N VAL A 339 -22.91 3.46 24.35
CA VAL A 339 -22.91 4.47 25.44
C VAL A 339 -22.43 5.83 24.93
N ALA A 340 -21.35 5.85 24.12
CA ALA A 340 -20.86 7.09 23.53
C ALA A 340 -21.95 7.80 22.70
N LYS A 341 -22.70 7.02 21.90
CA LYS A 341 -23.84 7.55 21.12
C LYS A 341 -24.95 8.07 21.99
N SER A 342 -25.36 7.31 23.01
CA SER A 342 -26.51 7.66 23.86
C SER A 342 -26.27 8.88 24.74
N LEU A 343 -25.04 9.11 25.17
CA LEU A 343 -24.64 10.25 26.01
C LEU A 343 -24.10 11.46 25.22
N ASP A 344 -24.14 11.38 23.89
CA ASP A 344 -23.59 12.39 22.97
C ASP A 344 -22.10 12.72 23.21
N LEU A 345 -21.31 11.71 23.57
CA LEU A 345 -19.88 11.86 23.87
C LEU A 345 -19.03 11.53 22.64
N ARG A 346 -17.89 12.18 22.51
CA ARG A 346 -16.95 11.96 21.39
C ARG A 346 -16.20 10.63 21.53
N ALA A 347 -15.73 10.32 22.74
CA ALA A 347 -14.96 9.11 22.97
C ALA A 347 -15.18 8.58 24.39
N VAL A 348 -15.31 7.26 24.50
CA VAL A 348 -15.43 6.56 25.80
C VAL A 348 -14.45 5.41 25.88
N CYS A 349 -14.13 4.99 27.10
CA CYS A 349 -13.34 3.80 27.32
C CYS A 349 -13.82 3.00 28.55
N SER A 350 -13.34 1.77 28.63
CA SER A 350 -13.55 0.93 29.79
C SER A 350 -12.70 1.34 30.98
N LYS A 351 -13.04 0.82 32.19
CA LYS A 351 -12.27 1.00 33.41
C LYS A 351 -10.83 0.51 33.27
N GLU A 352 -10.61 -0.60 32.59
CA GLU A 352 -9.29 -1.17 32.37
C GLU A 352 -8.40 -0.21 31.57
N VAL A 353 -8.93 0.41 30.53
CA VAL A 353 -8.22 1.40 29.73
C VAL A 353 -7.96 2.67 30.55
N ALA A 354 -8.97 3.17 31.29
CA ALA A 354 -8.81 4.35 32.14
C ALA A 354 -7.70 4.17 33.19
N ALA A 355 -7.60 2.97 33.77
CA ALA A 355 -6.54 2.61 34.71
C ALA A 355 -5.14 2.59 34.06
N MET A 356 -5.04 2.20 32.76
CA MET A 356 -3.76 2.18 32.04
C MET A 356 -3.30 3.58 31.59
N LEU A 357 -4.23 4.51 31.37
CA LEU A 357 -3.93 5.86 30.87
C LEU A 357 -3.55 6.89 31.97
N ALA A 358 -3.36 6.44 33.23
CA ALA A 358 -2.98 7.29 34.38
C ALA A 358 -3.81 8.56 34.57
N GLY A 359 -4.91 8.45 35.29
CA GLY A 359 -5.61 9.48 36.12
C GLY A 359 -6.11 10.78 35.52
N GLN A 360 -5.51 11.35 34.49
CA GLN A 360 -5.91 12.64 33.91
C GLN A 360 -6.55 12.54 32.51
N ALA A 361 -6.43 11.40 31.86
CA ALA A 361 -6.91 11.20 30.49
C ALA A 361 -8.37 10.72 30.40
N ALA A 362 -9.03 10.40 31.51
CA ALA A 362 -10.39 9.89 31.54
C ALA A 362 -11.21 10.40 32.73
N ILE A 363 -12.51 10.62 32.53
CA ILE A 363 -13.47 11.06 33.54
C ILE A 363 -14.49 9.96 33.73
N SER A 364 -14.75 9.50 34.97
CA SER A 364 -15.78 8.51 35.27
C SER A 364 -17.16 9.04 34.95
N LEU A 365 -17.92 8.27 34.18
CA LEU A 365 -19.34 8.47 33.88
C LEU A 365 -20.24 7.65 34.84
N GLY A 366 -19.63 7.00 35.82
CA GLY A 366 -20.30 6.08 36.73
C GLY A 366 -20.65 4.74 36.04
N ASN A 367 -21.52 4.00 36.72
CA ASN A 367 -21.97 2.69 36.26
C ASN A 367 -23.05 2.83 35.17
N GLN A 368 -22.78 2.27 33.99
CA GLN A 368 -23.70 2.26 32.85
C GLN A 368 -24.25 0.82 32.64
N ALA A 369 -25.54 0.70 32.38
CA ALA A 369 -26.17 -0.56 32.03
C ALA A 369 -25.82 -0.92 30.58
N LEU A 370 -25.05 -2.00 30.39
CA LEU A 370 -24.67 -2.47 29.06
C LEU A 370 -25.54 -3.68 28.67
N LYS A 371 -26.16 -3.63 27.49
CA LYS A 371 -27.01 -4.71 27.00
C LYS A 371 -26.24 -6.04 26.94
N GLY A 372 -26.76 -7.06 27.65
CA GLY A 372 -26.14 -8.39 27.70
C GLY A 372 -25.15 -8.59 28.87
N PHE A 373 -24.95 -7.58 29.70
CA PHE A 373 -24.18 -7.69 30.94
C PHE A 373 -25.09 -7.71 32.14
N ALA A 374 -24.86 -8.65 33.08
CA ALA A 374 -25.72 -8.83 34.25
C ALA A 374 -25.54 -7.67 35.27
N GLN A 375 -24.38 -7.02 35.28
CA GLN A 375 -24.05 -5.92 36.16
C GLN A 375 -23.71 -4.68 35.35
N ALA A 376 -24.08 -3.50 35.88
CA ALA A 376 -23.64 -2.23 35.32
C ALA A 376 -22.11 -2.12 35.35
N GLN A 377 -21.54 -1.55 34.31
CA GLN A 377 -20.11 -1.41 34.12
C GLN A 377 -19.68 0.03 34.27
N GLU A 378 -18.57 0.27 34.92
CA GLU A 378 -18.03 1.63 35.05
C GLU A 378 -17.40 2.05 33.72
N VAL A 379 -17.90 3.15 33.14
CA VAL A 379 -17.48 3.69 31.84
C VAL A 379 -16.83 5.06 32.07
N PHE A 380 -15.89 5.39 31.24
CA PHE A 380 -15.14 6.63 31.31
C PHE A 380 -15.21 7.39 29.98
N GLU A 381 -15.35 8.71 30.05
CA GLU A 381 -15.11 9.59 28.91
C GLU A 381 -13.60 9.82 28.75
N LEU A 382 -13.09 9.61 27.52
CA LEU A 382 -11.71 9.97 27.19
C LEU A 382 -11.58 11.49 26.99
N ARG A 383 -10.67 12.10 27.73
CA ARG A 383 -10.32 13.51 27.53
C ARG A 383 -9.50 13.66 26.24
N LEU A 384 -10.09 14.26 25.25
CA LEU A 384 -9.41 14.61 24.02
C LEU A 384 -8.85 16.03 24.14
N PRO A 385 -7.67 16.32 23.59
CA PRO A 385 -7.16 17.67 23.55
C PRO A 385 -8.18 18.58 22.87
N HIS A 386 -8.42 19.75 23.50
CA HIS A 386 -9.25 20.77 22.86
C HIS A 386 -8.56 21.22 21.58
N ARG A 387 -9.33 21.31 20.50
CA ARG A 387 -8.89 22.03 19.32
C ARG A 387 -8.56 23.47 19.80
N ALA A 388 -7.29 23.88 19.63
CA ALA A 388 -6.99 25.29 19.70
C ALA A 388 -7.86 25.99 18.64
N ALA A 389 -8.75 26.87 19.09
CA ALA A 389 -9.51 27.72 18.18
C ALA A 389 -8.49 28.56 17.41
N GLY A 390 -8.29 28.23 16.11
CA GLY A 390 -7.50 29.04 15.19
C GLY A 390 -8.34 30.18 14.65
#